data_5ede349b11ac905d41a9c75a62cc75e6
#
_entry.id   5ede349b11ac905d41a9c75a62cc75e6
#
_cell.length_a   1.000
_cell.length_b   1.000
_cell.length_c   1.000
_cell.angle_alpha   90.00
_cell.angle_beta   90.00
_cell.angle_gamma   90.00
#
_symmetry.space_group_name_H-M   'P 1'
#
loop_
_entity.id
_entity.type
_entity.pdbx_description
1 polymer ?
#
loop_
_entity_poly.entity_id
_entity_poly.type
_entity_poly.pdbx_seq_one_letter_code
_entity_poly.pdbx_strand_id
1 'polypeptide(L)'
;CTETFNEFSNSREWSLKNISPSQLDEGILNVISGIDKPLSPYGEAMSDFGANIDNKDLDTRLQFRSKVKMCSVDDLINVSRKYLFNESKRAVIAGEGYIDEMEKLNFKIQNI
;
A
#
# COMPACT_ATOMS: atom_id res chain seq x y z
N CYS A 1 4.77 17.36 -10.47
CA CYS A 1 4.26 17.06 -9.10
C CYS A 1 2.75 17.29 -8.98
N THR A 2 2.19 18.38 -9.51
CA THR A 2 0.73 18.66 -9.44
C THR A 2 -0.09 17.53 -10.05
N GLU A 3 0.29 17.06 -11.24
CA GLU A 3 -0.36 15.95 -11.93
C GLU A 3 -0.35 14.67 -11.08
N THR A 4 0.79 14.34 -10.48
CA THR A 4 0.93 13.19 -9.60
C THR A 4 -0.03 13.26 -8.41
N PHE A 5 -0.15 14.43 -7.76
CA PHE A 5 -1.10 14.61 -6.65
C PHE A 5 -2.56 14.52 -7.11
N ASN A 6 -2.86 14.99 -8.32
CA ASN A 6 -4.19 14.85 -8.90
C ASN A 6 -4.52 13.36 -9.13
N GLU A 7 -3.58 12.56 -9.65
CA GLU A 7 -3.76 11.13 -9.84
C GLU A 7 -3.98 10.40 -8.50
N PHE A 8 -3.25 10.74 -7.44
CA PHE A 8 -3.52 10.21 -6.11
C PHE A 8 -4.91 10.61 -5.58
N SER A 9 -5.40 11.80 -5.91
CA SER A 9 -6.75 12.23 -5.55
C SER A 9 -7.80 11.48 -6.35
N ASN A 10 -7.58 11.30 -7.64
CA ASN A 10 -8.47 10.56 -8.55
C ASN A 10 -8.56 9.07 -8.18
N SER A 11 -7.48 8.49 -7.65
CA SER A 11 -7.46 7.09 -7.23
C SER A 11 -8.51 6.77 -6.14
N ARG A 12 -8.91 7.77 -5.35
CA ARG A 12 -9.96 7.62 -4.34
C ARG A 12 -11.30 7.27 -4.98
N GLU A 13 -11.74 8.07 -5.94
CA GLU A 13 -13.00 7.84 -6.66
C GLU A 13 -12.93 6.55 -7.47
N TRP A 14 -11.79 6.29 -8.12
CA TRP A 14 -11.55 5.08 -8.88
C TRP A 14 -11.71 3.83 -8.01
N SER A 15 -11.15 3.83 -6.81
CA SER A 15 -11.19 2.70 -5.87
C SER A 15 -12.59 2.33 -5.39
N LEU A 16 -13.57 3.24 -5.52
CA LEU A 16 -14.95 2.97 -5.13
C LEU A 16 -15.81 2.36 -6.25
N LYS A 17 -15.42 2.54 -7.51
CA LYS A 17 -16.32 2.27 -8.64
C LYS A 17 -15.72 1.35 -9.70
N ASN A 18 -14.40 1.26 -9.77
CA ASN A 18 -13.72 0.71 -10.95
C ASN A 18 -12.89 -0.54 -10.67
N ILE A 19 -12.90 -1.06 -9.43
CA ILE A 19 -12.17 -2.30 -9.11
C ILE A 19 -12.97 -3.47 -9.69
N SER A 20 -12.40 -4.14 -10.69
CA SER A 20 -12.98 -5.35 -11.27
C SER A 20 -12.60 -6.60 -10.45
N PRO A 21 -13.42 -7.67 -10.52
CA PRO A 21 -13.05 -8.96 -9.91
C PRO A 21 -11.69 -9.49 -10.40
N SER A 22 -11.37 -9.32 -11.68
CA SER A 22 -10.08 -9.74 -12.24
C SER A 22 -8.90 -9.00 -11.62
N GLN A 23 -9.03 -7.69 -11.39
CA GLN A 23 -7.98 -6.91 -10.71
C GLN A 23 -7.82 -7.33 -9.26
N LEU A 24 -8.92 -7.68 -8.58
CA LEU A 24 -8.85 -8.24 -7.23
C LEU A 24 -8.11 -9.58 -7.24
N ASP A 25 -8.44 -10.49 -8.14
CA ASP A 25 -7.79 -11.80 -8.26
C ASP A 25 -6.27 -11.64 -8.54
N GLU A 26 -5.89 -10.75 -9.44
CA GLU A 26 -4.49 -10.41 -9.70
C GLU A 26 -3.79 -9.86 -8.45
N GLY A 27 -4.46 -8.98 -7.72
CA GLY A 27 -3.95 -8.44 -6.45
C GLY A 27 -3.75 -9.52 -5.39
N ILE A 28 -4.73 -10.42 -5.22
CA ILE A 28 -4.64 -11.57 -4.31
C ILE A 28 -3.47 -12.47 -4.70
N LEU A 29 -3.37 -12.84 -5.97
CA LEU A 29 -2.27 -13.68 -6.48
C LEU A 29 -0.91 -13.04 -6.23
N ASN A 30 -0.79 -11.74 -6.44
CA ASN A 30 0.45 -11.00 -6.21
C ASN A 30 0.87 -11.04 -4.74
N VAL A 31 -0.05 -10.76 -3.81
CA VAL A 31 0.21 -10.84 -2.37
C VAL A 31 0.57 -12.27 -1.93
N ILE A 32 -0.21 -13.26 -2.36
CA ILE A 32 0.03 -14.67 -2.01
C ILE A 32 1.37 -15.16 -2.57
N SER A 33 1.71 -14.80 -3.81
CA SER A 33 3.01 -15.13 -4.39
C SER A 33 4.19 -14.54 -3.60
N GLY A 34 4.01 -13.34 -3.05
CA GLY A 34 5.00 -12.73 -2.16
C GLY A 34 5.16 -13.46 -0.83
N ILE A 35 4.05 -13.93 -0.25
CA ILE A 35 4.03 -14.69 1.01
C ILE A 35 4.62 -16.10 0.81
N ASP A 36 4.24 -16.77 -0.27
CA ASP A 36 4.58 -18.16 -0.54
C ASP A 36 5.93 -18.30 -1.30
N LYS A 37 6.64 -17.20 -1.50
CA LYS A 37 7.93 -17.22 -2.21
C LYS A 37 8.93 -18.10 -1.45
N PRO A 38 9.53 -19.13 -2.11
CA PRO A 38 10.58 -19.92 -1.51
C PRO A 38 11.78 -19.05 -1.11
N LEU A 39 12.24 -19.21 0.11
CA LEU A 39 13.43 -18.54 0.63
C LEU A 39 14.60 -19.53 0.71
N SER A 40 15.82 -19.02 0.76
CA SER A 40 16.97 -19.81 1.17
C SER A 40 16.85 -20.19 2.66
N PRO A 41 17.53 -21.25 3.14
CA PRO A 41 17.52 -21.62 4.55
C PRO A 41 17.86 -20.45 5.49
N TYR A 42 18.79 -19.61 5.10
CA TYR A 42 19.09 -18.37 5.83
C TYR A 42 17.92 -17.38 5.80
N GLY A 43 17.30 -17.19 4.65
CA GLY A 43 16.15 -16.31 4.49
C GLY A 43 14.95 -16.77 5.32
N GLU A 44 14.69 -18.07 5.39
CA GLU A 44 13.65 -18.64 6.24
C GLU A 44 13.93 -18.39 7.73
N ALA A 45 15.16 -18.66 8.18
CA ALA A 45 15.55 -18.42 9.56
C ALA A 45 15.42 -16.94 9.96
N MET A 46 15.83 -16.01 9.07
CA MET A 46 15.69 -14.57 9.31
C MET A 46 14.23 -14.11 9.28
N SER A 47 13.41 -14.67 8.40
CA SER A 47 11.97 -14.40 8.36
C SER A 47 11.27 -14.85 9.63
N ASP A 48 11.57 -16.05 10.11
CA ASP A 48 11.00 -16.58 11.35
C ASP A 48 11.48 -15.81 12.57
N PHE A 49 12.76 -15.43 12.61
CA PHE A 49 13.29 -14.58 13.68
C PHE A 49 12.56 -13.23 13.74
N GLY A 50 12.40 -12.56 12.59
CA GLY A 50 11.66 -11.31 12.51
C GLY A 50 10.19 -11.47 12.94
N ALA A 51 9.53 -12.53 12.49
CA ALA A 51 8.15 -12.83 12.87
C ALA A 51 8.00 -13.04 14.37
N ASN A 52 8.97 -13.70 15.03
CA ASN A 52 8.97 -13.87 16.48
C ASN A 52 9.13 -12.54 17.22
N ILE A 53 10.01 -11.65 16.76
CA ILE A 53 10.14 -10.30 17.33
C ILE A 53 8.84 -9.52 17.24
N ASP A 54 8.15 -9.63 16.09
CA ASP A 54 6.87 -8.95 15.83
C ASP A 54 5.65 -9.65 16.50
N ASN A 55 5.85 -10.73 17.25
CA ASN A 55 4.79 -11.59 17.79
C ASN A 55 3.82 -12.11 16.71
N LYS A 56 4.32 -12.38 15.51
CA LYS A 56 3.58 -12.98 14.40
C LYS A 56 3.86 -14.48 14.32
N ASP A 57 3.21 -15.24 15.18
CA ASP A 57 3.31 -16.70 15.17
C ASP A 57 2.79 -17.32 13.86
N LEU A 58 2.99 -18.60 13.69
CA LEU A 58 2.58 -19.32 12.49
C LEU A 58 1.05 -19.22 12.27
N ASP A 59 0.26 -19.31 13.33
CA ASP A 59 -1.19 -19.22 13.25
C ASP A 59 -1.64 -17.85 12.76
N THR A 60 -1.04 -16.79 13.27
CA THR A 60 -1.29 -15.41 12.80
C THR A 60 -0.96 -15.24 11.32
N ARG A 61 0.16 -15.81 10.86
CA ARG A 61 0.56 -15.76 9.45
C ARG A 61 -0.41 -16.55 8.55
N LEU A 62 -0.84 -17.74 8.99
CA LEU A 62 -1.81 -18.57 8.26
C LEU A 62 -3.19 -17.91 8.20
N GLN A 63 -3.64 -17.28 9.29
CA GLN A 63 -4.89 -16.52 9.31
C GLN A 63 -4.82 -15.33 8.36
N PHE A 64 -3.70 -14.58 8.33
CA PHE A 64 -3.50 -13.48 7.39
C PHE A 64 -3.60 -13.97 5.94
N ARG A 65 -2.88 -15.04 5.60
CA ARG A 65 -2.94 -15.67 4.28
C ARG A 65 -4.37 -16.10 3.89
N SER A 66 -5.10 -16.70 4.81
CA SER A 66 -6.51 -17.05 4.58
C SER A 66 -7.39 -15.83 4.34
N LYS A 67 -7.24 -14.77 5.13
CA LYS A 67 -7.99 -13.51 4.96
C LYS A 67 -7.72 -12.86 3.61
N VAL A 68 -6.47 -12.85 3.16
CA VAL A 68 -6.10 -12.33 1.83
C VAL A 68 -6.82 -13.12 0.73
N LYS A 69 -6.85 -14.45 0.81
CA LYS A 69 -7.54 -15.32 -0.18
C LYS A 69 -9.06 -15.13 -0.20
N MET A 70 -9.64 -14.70 0.89
CA MET A 70 -11.09 -14.49 1.03
C MET A 70 -11.51 -13.04 0.83
N CYS A 71 -10.56 -12.15 0.50
CA CYS A 71 -10.83 -10.74 0.28
C CYS A 71 -11.81 -10.54 -0.88
N SER A 72 -12.78 -9.67 -0.68
CA SER A 72 -13.79 -9.30 -1.67
C SER A 72 -13.57 -7.87 -2.19
N VAL A 73 -14.23 -7.53 -3.30
CA VAL A 73 -14.26 -6.15 -3.80
C VAL A 73 -14.88 -5.20 -2.76
N ASP A 74 -15.90 -5.64 -2.04
CA ASP A 74 -16.55 -4.85 -1.00
C ASP A 74 -15.60 -4.55 0.17
N ASP A 75 -14.71 -5.50 0.52
CA ASP A 75 -13.69 -5.26 1.54
C ASP A 75 -12.72 -4.15 1.10
N LEU A 76 -12.28 -4.17 -0.17
CA LEU A 76 -11.43 -3.12 -0.72
C LEU A 76 -12.13 -1.76 -0.74
N ILE A 77 -13.39 -1.70 -1.14
CA ILE A 77 -14.21 -0.47 -1.10
C ILE A 77 -14.32 0.06 0.32
N ASN A 78 -14.58 -0.79 1.30
CA ASN A 78 -14.71 -0.40 2.70
C ASN A 78 -13.38 0.14 3.27
N VAL A 79 -12.26 -0.52 2.96
CA VAL A 79 -10.92 -0.06 3.34
C VAL A 79 -10.62 1.29 2.67
N SER A 80 -10.92 1.42 1.38
CA SER A 80 -10.73 2.68 0.64
C SER A 80 -11.51 3.83 1.28
N ARG A 81 -12.80 3.62 1.59
CA ARG A 81 -13.62 4.63 2.30
C ARG A 81 -13.02 5.02 3.64
N LYS A 82 -12.53 4.05 4.39
CA LYS A 82 -12.00 4.29 5.74
C LYS A 82 -10.68 5.05 5.74
N TYR A 83 -9.80 4.79 4.77
CA TYR A 83 -8.41 5.26 4.83
C TYR A 83 -8.05 6.28 3.74
N LEU A 84 -8.57 6.14 2.51
CA LEU A 84 -8.17 7.02 1.42
C LEU A 84 -8.91 8.36 1.40
N PHE A 85 -10.07 8.46 2.06
CA PHE A 85 -10.85 9.69 2.12
C PHE A 85 -10.53 10.58 3.31
N ASN A 86 -9.60 10.16 4.17
CA ASN A 86 -9.11 10.98 5.26
C ASN A 86 -8.12 12.04 4.74
N GLU A 87 -7.92 13.08 5.55
CA GLU A 87 -6.92 14.11 5.27
C GLU A 87 -5.52 13.48 5.18
N SER A 88 -4.86 13.67 4.05
CA SER A 88 -3.54 13.08 3.80
C SER A 88 -2.43 14.10 4.06
N LYS A 89 -1.32 13.66 4.66
CA LYS A 89 -0.08 14.42 4.69
C LYS A 89 0.72 14.14 3.42
N ARG A 90 1.38 15.18 2.90
CA ARG A 90 2.17 15.08 1.67
C ARG A 90 3.59 15.50 1.96
N ALA A 91 4.55 14.78 1.41
CA ALA A 91 5.97 15.14 1.41
C ALA A 91 6.55 14.89 0.02
N VAL A 92 7.45 15.73 -0.42
CA VAL A 92 8.13 15.64 -1.72
C VAL A 92 9.61 15.89 -1.53
N ILE A 93 10.43 15.10 -2.20
CA ILE A 93 11.84 15.38 -2.40
C ILE A 93 12.00 15.73 -3.87
N ALA A 94 12.46 16.94 -4.18
CA ALA A 94 12.59 17.44 -5.54
C ALA A 94 13.84 18.34 -5.66
N GLY A 95 14.35 18.48 -6.88
CA GLY A 95 15.42 19.44 -7.15
C GLY A 95 14.95 20.89 -7.11
N GLU A 96 15.90 21.82 -7.06
CA GLU A 96 15.66 23.27 -6.93
C GLU A 96 14.72 23.83 -8.01
N GLY A 97 14.74 23.28 -9.22
CA GLY A 97 13.88 23.71 -10.33
C GLY A 97 12.36 23.54 -10.08
N TYR A 98 11.95 22.86 -8.99
CA TYR A 98 10.54 22.65 -8.63
C TYR A 98 10.05 23.52 -7.47
N ILE A 99 10.89 24.42 -6.94
CA ILE A 99 10.57 25.27 -5.78
C ILE A 99 9.29 26.07 -6.02
N ASP A 100 9.19 26.78 -7.14
CA ASP A 100 8.04 27.61 -7.48
C ASP A 100 6.73 26.80 -7.57
N GLU A 101 6.81 25.55 -8.06
CA GLU A 101 5.66 24.66 -8.12
C GLU A 101 5.24 24.23 -6.71
N MET A 102 6.20 23.92 -5.85
CA MET A 102 5.93 23.50 -4.47
C MET A 102 5.34 24.64 -3.63
N GLU A 103 5.81 25.86 -3.81
CA GLU A 103 5.25 27.04 -3.15
C GLU A 103 3.79 27.28 -3.55
N LYS A 104 3.46 27.15 -4.85
CA LYS A 104 2.07 27.25 -5.34
C LYS A 104 1.15 26.17 -4.75
N LEU A 105 1.71 25.02 -4.40
CA LEU A 105 0.99 23.90 -3.75
C LEU A 105 0.98 24.02 -2.22
N ASN A 106 1.46 25.13 -1.65
CA ASN A 106 1.55 25.40 -0.22
C ASN A 106 2.41 24.38 0.57
N PHE A 107 3.49 23.86 -0.04
CA PHE A 107 4.46 23.06 0.69
C PHE A 107 5.40 23.95 1.50
N LYS A 108 5.74 23.49 2.70
CA LYS A 108 6.83 24.07 3.47
C LYS A 108 8.15 23.53 2.92
N ILE A 109 8.98 24.41 2.34
CA ILE A 109 10.26 24.05 1.75
C ILE A 109 11.31 23.97 2.85
N GLN A 110 12.12 22.93 2.81
CA GLN A 110 13.28 22.73 3.67
C GLN A 110 14.45 22.23 2.82
N ASN A 111 15.53 23.01 2.79
CA ASN A 111 16.76 22.59 2.14
C ASN A 111 17.46 21.52 3.00
N ILE A 112 17.97 20.49 2.34
CA ILE A 112 18.69 19.38 2.95
C ILE A 112 20.17 19.54 2.63
#